data_99113f1ba93c6a209a8098268656e944
#
_entry.id   99113f1ba93c6a209a8098268656e944
#
_cell.length_a   1.000
_cell.length_b   1.000
_cell.length_c   1.000
_cell.angle_alpha   90.00
_cell.angle_beta   90.00
_cell.angle_gamma   90.00
#
_symmetry.space_group_name_H-M   'P 1'
#
loop_
_entity.id
_entity.type
_entity.pdbx_description
1 polymer ?
#
loop_
_entity_poly.entity_id
_entity_poly.type
_entity_poly.pdbx_seq_one_letter_code
_entity_poly.pdbx_strand_id
1 'polypeptide(L)'
;MYFNSKDDLIVAIDLWNMKQGKEFSVSKSDSRRIYFKCKHSDTCPFKLHASSQDGAIWGVYKFTNEHSCDGELGRIARIKAPAKVVAAYLAQKIHDDCEILKPKAIQLELRREFGVQIKYDVALRARNRATEMVYGRYDQSFEMLPKYLYMLRQSNPGSMVEWEVGDDGRFKHLFVALAASATPFMFSLRPVIVVDGTHLKGKNRGILFVAVTKDGNESLFPLAYGVGPKENDESWTYFMSRIQRVYGQANPLLIVSDQHISIANAIRNELPNAPHGLCYYHLQNNLKHYGKAAVEVYRQAAFAYEKSDFNRAMNALKAMKRVAYDKLMGIGPEKVGSFDVSFACATLQFYDIKCR
;
A
#
# COMPACT_ATOMS: atom_id res chain seq x y z
N MET A 1 0.38 36.32 17.42
CA MET A 1 0.24 34.96 16.86
C MET A 1 -1.16 34.50 17.17
N TYR A 2 -1.90 34.00 16.15
CA TYR A 2 -3.30 33.60 16.27
C TYR A 2 -3.48 32.13 15.91
N PHE A 3 -4.47 31.48 16.53
CA PHE A 3 -4.82 30.07 16.37
C PHE A 3 -6.32 29.91 16.20
N ASN A 4 -6.74 28.98 15.36
CA ASN A 4 -8.16 28.75 15.04
C ASN A 4 -8.96 28.08 16.16
N SER A 5 -8.28 27.57 17.19
CA SER A 5 -8.91 26.99 18.37
C SER A 5 -7.98 27.01 19.57
N LYS A 6 -8.54 26.82 20.77
CA LYS A 6 -7.77 26.61 22.01
C LYS A 6 -6.88 25.38 21.93
N ASP A 7 -7.37 24.35 21.26
CA ASP A 7 -6.69 23.10 21.04
C ASP A 7 -5.46 23.26 20.15
N ASP A 8 -5.55 24.05 19.07
CA ASP A 8 -4.42 24.30 18.17
C ASP A 8 -3.32 25.10 18.88
N LEU A 9 -3.71 26.06 19.69
CA LEU A 9 -2.78 26.78 20.55
C LEU A 9 -2.03 25.83 21.50
N ILE A 10 -2.74 24.95 22.20
CA ILE A 10 -2.13 23.97 23.11
C ILE A 10 -1.17 23.04 22.36
N VAL A 11 -1.57 22.53 21.20
CA VAL A 11 -0.73 21.64 20.36
C VAL A 11 0.53 22.36 19.91
N ALA A 12 0.42 23.61 19.48
CA ALA A 12 1.57 24.40 19.03
C ALA A 12 2.56 24.67 20.16
N ILE A 13 2.06 24.96 21.37
CA ILE A 13 2.91 25.16 22.55
C ILE A 13 3.54 23.86 23.00
N ASP A 14 2.80 22.77 23.04
CA ASP A 14 3.34 21.43 23.36
C ASP A 14 4.44 21.01 22.36
N LEU A 15 4.21 21.25 21.07
CA LEU A 15 5.20 20.96 20.02
C LEU A 15 6.46 21.82 20.19
N TRP A 16 6.27 23.11 20.49
CA TRP A 16 7.38 24.01 20.74
C TRP A 16 8.19 23.56 21.96
N ASN A 17 7.54 23.21 23.08
CA ASN A 17 8.21 22.70 24.28
C ASN A 17 8.93 21.37 24.04
N MET A 18 8.33 20.46 23.28
CA MET A 18 8.98 19.22 22.86
C MET A 18 10.31 19.52 22.13
N LYS A 19 10.30 20.50 21.21
CA LYS A 19 11.50 20.94 20.47
C LYS A 19 12.56 21.59 21.38
N GLN A 20 12.13 22.32 22.44
CA GLN A 20 13.04 23.00 23.38
C GLN A 20 13.49 22.10 24.54
N GLY A 21 12.95 20.90 24.68
CA GLY A 21 13.24 20.03 25.83
C GLY A 21 12.74 20.59 27.18
N LYS A 22 11.70 21.42 27.17
CA LYS A 22 11.13 22.07 28.36
C LYS A 22 9.72 21.60 28.65
N GLU A 23 9.27 21.67 29.89
CA GLU A 23 7.89 21.36 30.28
C GLU A 23 7.20 22.58 30.89
N PHE A 24 5.96 22.76 30.56
CA PHE A 24 5.10 23.78 31.16
C PHE A 24 3.90 23.16 31.86
N SER A 25 3.21 23.93 32.67
CA SER A 25 1.91 23.62 33.24
C SER A 25 0.91 24.75 32.95
N VAL A 26 -0.36 24.36 32.80
CA VAL A 26 -1.44 25.34 32.69
C VAL A 26 -1.76 25.83 34.10
N SER A 27 -1.55 27.13 34.33
CA SER A 27 -1.83 27.78 35.62
C SER A 27 -3.26 28.28 35.76
N LYS A 28 -3.88 28.67 34.63
CA LYS A 28 -5.29 29.07 34.56
C LYS A 28 -5.85 28.74 33.19
N SER A 29 -7.07 28.24 33.15
CA SER A 29 -7.76 27.92 31.89
C SER A 29 -9.27 28.06 32.08
N ASP A 30 -9.87 28.89 31.25
CA ASP A 30 -11.33 29.05 31.14
C ASP A 30 -11.76 29.09 29.65
N SER A 31 -13.00 29.45 29.35
CA SER A 31 -13.52 29.53 27.97
C SER A 31 -12.87 30.64 27.13
N ARG A 32 -12.29 31.66 27.77
CA ARG A 32 -11.74 32.84 27.08
C ARG A 32 -10.26 33.08 27.32
N ARG A 33 -9.64 32.41 28.32
CA ARG A 33 -8.23 32.65 28.71
C ARG A 33 -7.52 31.36 29.03
N ILE A 34 -6.23 31.31 28.71
CA ILE A 34 -5.33 30.21 29.11
C ILE A 34 -3.94 30.80 29.42
N TYR A 35 -3.38 30.39 30.55
CA TYR A 35 -2.10 30.83 31.02
C TYR A 35 -1.19 29.62 31.28
N PHE A 36 0.02 29.69 30.75
CA PHE A 36 1.04 28.66 30.91
C PHE A 36 2.19 29.25 31.73
N LYS A 37 2.79 28.41 32.61
CA LYS A 37 3.99 28.69 33.37
C LYS A 37 4.96 27.51 33.27
N CYS A 38 6.23 27.75 33.59
CA CYS A 38 7.21 26.69 33.73
C CYS A 38 6.76 25.67 34.77
N LYS A 39 6.98 24.37 34.49
CA LYS A 39 6.64 23.28 35.41
C LYS A 39 7.71 23.05 36.47
N HIS A 40 8.95 23.37 36.17
CA HIS A 40 10.10 23.02 37.02
C HIS A 40 10.40 24.04 38.11
N SER A 41 9.92 25.28 37.99
CA SER A 41 10.15 26.31 38.98
C SER A 41 9.08 27.39 38.95
N ASP A 42 8.54 27.73 40.11
CA ASP A 42 7.57 28.85 40.24
C ASP A 42 8.25 30.21 40.08
N THR A 43 9.56 30.30 40.27
CA THR A 43 10.33 31.53 40.07
C THR A 43 10.86 31.72 38.66
N CYS A 44 10.64 30.72 37.76
CA CYS A 44 11.05 30.79 36.37
C CYS A 44 10.25 31.87 35.62
N PRO A 45 10.88 32.78 34.87
CA PRO A 45 10.20 33.87 34.18
C PRO A 45 9.30 33.42 33.02
N PHE A 46 9.42 32.20 32.56
CA PHE A 46 8.61 31.68 31.45
C PHE A 46 7.11 31.81 31.73
N LYS A 47 6.43 32.59 30.89
CA LYS A 47 4.98 32.79 30.94
C LYS A 47 4.44 32.98 29.54
N LEU A 48 3.32 32.29 29.24
CA LEU A 48 2.54 32.52 28.01
C LEU A 48 1.09 32.72 28.40
N HIS A 49 0.52 33.84 27.95
CA HIS A 49 -0.89 34.16 28.16
C HIS A 49 -1.56 34.34 26.81
N ALA A 50 -2.65 33.63 26.61
CA ALA A 50 -3.50 33.71 25.43
C ALA A 50 -4.95 33.92 25.82
N SER A 51 -5.69 34.58 24.96
CA SER A 51 -7.13 34.82 25.12
C SER A 51 -7.87 34.78 23.80
N SER A 52 -9.18 34.56 23.90
CA SER A 52 -10.11 34.66 22.79
C SER A 52 -11.27 35.60 23.17
N GLN A 53 -11.71 36.43 22.23
CA GLN A 53 -12.87 37.32 22.46
C GLN A 53 -14.18 36.57 22.20
N ASP A 54 -14.21 35.72 21.18
CA ASP A 54 -15.38 34.99 20.69
C ASP A 54 -15.37 33.48 21.02
N GLY A 55 -14.29 33.01 21.66
CA GLY A 55 -14.07 31.56 21.93
C GLY A 55 -13.54 30.77 20.73
N ALA A 56 -13.52 31.35 19.53
CA ALA A 56 -13.05 30.71 18.31
C ALA A 56 -11.56 31.00 18.04
N ILE A 57 -11.21 32.25 17.80
CA ILE A 57 -9.82 32.63 17.48
C ILE A 57 -9.07 32.96 18.77
N TRP A 58 -7.92 32.31 18.98
CA TRP A 58 -7.06 32.49 20.15
C TRP A 58 -5.81 33.28 19.81
N GLY A 59 -5.58 34.38 20.50
CA GLY A 59 -4.42 35.23 20.35
C GLY A 59 -3.48 35.16 21.53
N VAL A 60 -2.15 35.07 21.30
CA VAL A 60 -1.13 35.21 22.33
C VAL A 60 -0.84 36.70 22.51
N TYR A 61 -1.06 37.23 23.72
CA TYR A 61 -0.83 38.66 24.03
C TYR A 61 0.33 38.90 24.97
N LYS A 62 0.80 37.87 25.69
CA LYS A 62 2.02 37.94 26.50
C LYS A 62 2.82 36.67 26.36
N PHE A 63 4.09 36.80 26.00
CA PHE A 63 5.00 35.67 25.89
C PHE A 63 6.40 36.05 26.37
N THR A 64 6.86 35.40 27.45
CA THR A 64 8.21 35.46 27.96
C THR A 64 8.86 34.09 27.76
N ASN A 65 9.78 34.01 26.82
CA ASN A 65 10.42 32.74 26.42
C ASN A 65 11.66 32.37 27.23
N GLU A 66 12.02 33.21 28.23
CA GLU A 66 13.19 32.96 29.05
C GLU A 66 12.90 31.94 30.14
N HIS A 67 13.82 30.98 30.29
CA HIS A 67 13.81 30.03 31.38
C HIS A 67 15.06 30.23 32.25
N SER A 68 14.88 30.47 33.54
CA SER A 68 15.96 30.51 34.54
C SER A 68 16.11 29.16 35.26
N CYS A 69 15.24 28.20 34.98
CA CYS A 69 15.37 26.83 35.48
C CYS A 69 16.45 26.12 34.68
N ASP A 70 17.51 25.66 35.32
CA ASP A 70 18.43 24.69 34.77
C ASP A 70 17.62 23.39 34.57
N GLY A 71 17.13 23.21 33.35
CA GLY A 71 16.60 21.91 32.99
C GLY A 71 17.73 20.92 33.26
N GLU A 72 17.51 19.94 34.13
CA GLU A 72 18.49 18.89 34.40
C GLU A 72 18.96 18.28 33.09
N LEU A 73 20.06 18.79 32.55
CA LEU A 73 20.81 18.32 31.39
C LEU A 73 21.43 16.96 31.72
N GLY A 74 20.62 15.95 31.97
CA GLY A 74 21.09 14.62 32.34
C GLY A 74 19.98 13.61 32.62
N ARG A 75 18.81 14.07 32.98
CA ARG A 75 17.60 13.21 32.95
C ARG A 75 16.96 13.40 31.62
N ILE A 76 16.88 12.32 30.81
CA ILE A 76 15.99 12.20 29.66
C ILE A 76 14.63 12.64 30.21
N ALA A 77 14.28 13.90 29.99
CA ALA A 77 13.07 14.49 30.52
C ALA A 77 11.94 13.61 29.96
N ARG A 78 11.09 13.07 30.84
CA ARG A 78 9.89 12.31 30.44
C ARG A 78 8.86 13.31 29.92
N ILE A 79 9.26 14.07 28.88
CA ILE A 79 8.38 15.02 28.23
C ILE A 79 7.20 14.22 27.72
N LYS A 80 6.02 14.58 28.18
CA LYS A 80 4.79 13.98 27.69
C LYS A 80 4.58 14.45 26.26
N ALA A 81 4.73 13.56 25.28
CA ALA A 81 4.38 13.78 23.89
C ALA A 81 3.06 13.05 23.57
N PRO A 82 1.90 13.68 23.77
CA PRO A 82 0.60 13.10 23.42
C PRO A 82 0.55 12.80 21.91
N ALA A 83 -0.21 11.77 21.52
CA ALA A 83 -0.35 11.40 20.12
C ALA A 83 -0.77 12.59 19.21
N LYS A 84 -1.53 13.56 19.74
CA LYS A 84 -1.95 14.77 19.04
C LYS A 84 -0.76 15.67 18.66
N VAL A 85 0.18 15.87 19.57
CA VAL A 85 1.39 16.70 19.36
C VAL A 85 2.35 16.02 18.39
N VAL A 86 2.58 14.71 18.60
CA VAL A 86 3.39 13.92 17.68
C VAL A 86 2.77 13.88 16.28
N ALA A 87 1.43 13.82 16.17
CA ALA A 87 0.75 13.87 14.90
C ALA A 87 0.94 15.20 14.15
N ALA A 88 0.94 16.33 14.87
CA ALA A 88 1.19 17.65 14.26
C ALA A 88 2.64 17.74 13.72
N TYR A 89 3.61 17.20 14.45
CA TYR A 89 4.99 17.10 13.98
C TYR A 89 5.10 16.22 12.72
N LEU A 90 4.49 15.02 12.75
CA LEU A 90 4.53 14.10 11.64
C LEU A 90 3.77 14.61 10.42
N ALA A 91 2.66 15.34 10.60
CA ALA A 91 1.91 15.93 9.50
C ALA A 91 2.74 16.90 8.68
N GLN A 92 3.53 17.76 9.35
CA GLN A 92 4.48 18.65 8.70
C GLN A 92 5.52 17.84 7.89
N LYS A 93 6.08 16.80 8.49
CA LYS A 93 7.08 15.95 7.84
C LYS A 93 6.51 15.16 6.66
N ILE A 94 5.31 14.61 6.78
CA ILE A 94 4.63 13.94 5.66
C ILE A 94 4.39 14.91 4.50
N HIS A 95 4.06 16.17 4.80
CA HIS A 95 3.87 17.19 3.78
C HIS A 95 5.19 17.51 3.06
N ASP A 96 6.30 17.61 3.80
CA ASP A 96 7.59 18.02 3.25
C ASP A 96 8.30 16.86 2.50
N ASP A 97 8.29 15.65 3.06
CA ASP A 97 9.05 14.49 2.56
C ASP A 97 8.19 13.47 1.80
N CYS A 98 6.85 13.60 1.80
CA CYS A 98 5.89 12.63 1.25
C CYS A 98 6.03 11.20 1.81
N GLU A 99 6.65 11.03 3.00
CA GLU A 99 6.92 9.73 3.62
C GLU A 99 6.09 9.51 4.89
N ILE A 100 5.43 8.35 4.96
CA ILE A 100 4.70 7.91 6.15
C ILE A 100 5.55 6.92 6.94
N LEU A 101 6.17 7.39 8.02
CA LEU A 101 7.03 6.57 8.87
C LEU A 101 6.27 5.43 9.57
N LYS A 102 6.93 4.29 9.74
CA LYS A 102 6.43 3.18 10.56
C LYS A 102 6.50 3.56 12.05
N PRO A 103 5.60 3.03 12.93
CA PRO A 103 5.58 3.40 14.36
C PRO A 103 6.92 3.23 15.08
N LYS A 104 7.69 2.18 14.77
CA LYS A 104 9.04 1.99 15.33
C LYS A 104 10.04 3.06 14.87
N ALA A 105 9.94 3.53 13.63
CA ALA A 105 10.77 4.60 13.11
C ALA A 105 10.41 5.93 13.79
N ILE A 106 9.12 6.20 14.03
CA ILE A 106 8.66 7.38 14.80
C ILE A 106 9.23 7.38 16.21
N GLN A 107 9.20 6.24 16.92
CA GLN A 107 9.80 6.13 18.25
C GLN A 107 11.31 6.45 18.25
N LEU A 108 12.03 5.92 17.26
CA LEU A 108 13.47 6.14 17.12
C LEU A 108 13.79 7.61 16.81
N GLU A 109 13.04 8.22 15.90
CA GLU A 109 13.23 9.61 15.50
C GLU A 109 12.97 10.58 16.64
N LEU A 110 11.83 10.46 17.35
CA LEU A 110 11.52 11.31 18.49
C LEU A 110 12.56 11.18 19.62
N ARG A 111 13.07 9.98 19.84
CA ARG A 111 14.16 9.76 20.78
C ARG A 111 15.45 10.43 20.34
N ARG A 112 15.77 10.34 19.04
CA ARG A 112 17.02 10.90 18.48
C ARG A 112 16.99 12.43 18.42
N GLU A 113 15.88 13.00 17.97
CA GLU A 113 15.79 14.45 17.76
C GLU A 113 15.42 15.24 19.01
N PHE A 114 14.54 14.68 19.87
CA PHE A 114 13.98 15.39 21.01
C PHE A 114 14.23 14.70 22.36
N GLY A 115 14.93 13.56 22.39
CA GLY A 115 15.09 12.76 23.60
C GLY A 115 13.78 12.14 24.14
N VAL A 116 12.68 12.22 23.39
CA VAL A 116 11.34 11.83 23.83
C VAL A 116 11.10 10.35 23.58
N GLN A 117 10.66 9.64 24.63
CA GLN A 117 10.23 8.24 24.52
C GLN A 117 8.71 8.13 24.54
N ILE A 118 8.13 7.51 23.53
CA ILE A 118 6.70 7.21 23.45
C ILE A 118 6.44 5.71 23.31
N LYS A 119 5.27 5.27 23.74
CA LYS A 119 4.84 3.89 23.55
C LYS A 119 4.45 3.64 22.08
N TYR A 120 4.51 2.37 21.67
CA TYR A 120 4.16 1.97 20.29
C TYR A 120 2.73 2.36 19.88
N ASP A 121 1.76 2.20 20.80
CA ASP A 121 0.36 2.60 20.57
C ASP A 121 0.19 4.11 20.38
N VAL A 122 0.99 4.92 21.08
CA VAL A 122 1.02 6.39 20.89
C VAL A 122 1.59 6.73 19.53
N ALA A 123 2.70 6.10 19.11
CA ALA A 123 3.29 6.28 17.80
C ALA A 123 2.32 5.87 16.67
N LEU A 124 1.60 4.74 16.84
CA LEU A 124 0.60 4.26 15.87
C LEU A 124 -0.57 5.24 15.75
N ARG A 125 -1.12 5.71 16.89
CA ARG A 125 -2.21 6.71 16.88
C ARG A 125 -1.76 8.04 16.28
N ALA A 126 -0.56 8.49 16.59
CA ALA A 126 0.01 9.71 16.04
C ALA A 126 0.18 9.61 14.52
N ARG A 127 0.73 8.51 14.02
CA ARG A 127 0.85 8.26 12.58
C ARG A 127 -0.50 8.31 11.87
N ASN A 128 -1.49 7.58 12.38
CA ASN A 128 -2.81 7.54 11.76
C ASN A 128 -3.46 8.93 11.73
N ARG A 129 -3.36 9.68 12.85
CA ARG A 129 -3.87 11.05 12.91
C ARG A 129 -3.13 12.02 11.98
N ALA A 130 -1.80 11.90 11.87
CA ALA A 130 -1.02 12.71 10.93
C ALA A 130 -1.41 12.42 9.47
N THR A 131 -1.60 11.15 9.14
CA THR A 131 -2.07 10.74 7.82
C THR A 131 -3.47 11.33 7.52
N GLU A 132 -4.39 11.29 8.50
CA GLU A 132 -5.70 11.92 8.36
C GLU A 132 -5.64 13.45 8.21
N MET A 133 -4.68 14.11 8.87
CA MET A 133 -4.50 15.57 8.76
C MET A 133 -4.00 15.98 7.36
N VAL A 134 -3.15 15.17 6.73
CA VAL A 134 -2.55 15.49 5.42
C VAL A 134 -3.43 15.03 4.27
N TYR A 135 -3.94 13.79 4.33
CA TYR A 135 -4.66 13.16 3.23
C TYR A 135 -6.20 13.14 3.40
N GLY A 136 -6.70 13.67 4.52
CA GLY A 136 -8.13 13.62 4.85
C GLY A 136 -8.55 12.27 5.44
N ARG A 137 -9.82 12.18 5.82
CA ARG A 137 -10.40 10.95 6.36
C ARG A 137 -10.67 9.95 5.24
N TYR A 138 -10.54 8.66 5.54
CA TYR A 138 -10.77 7.58 4.57
C TYR A 138 -12.17 7.58 3.95
N ASP A 139 -13.20 7.91 4.71
CA ASP A 139 -14.58 8.04 4.24
C ASP A 139 -14.71 9.17 3.19
N GLN A 140 -14.11 10.33 3.43
CA GLN A 140 -14.07 11.45 2.48
C GLN A 140 -13.32 11.08 1.18
N SER A 141 -12.30 10.23 1.25
CA SER A 141 -11.58 9.76 0.05
C SER A 141 -12.49 8.97 -0.90
N PHE A 142 -13.43 8.17 -0.39
CA PHE A 142 -14.39 7.46 -1.22
C PHE A 142 -15.43 8.39 -1.85
N GLU A 143 -15.86 9.44 -1.15
CA GLU A 143 -16.74 10.46 -1.70
C GLU A 143 -16.07 11.23 -2.86
N MET A 144 -14.75 11.41 -2.79
CA MET A 144 -13.97 12.06 -3.83
C MET A 144 -13.65 11.15 -5.03
N LEU A 145 -13.77 9.82 -4.88
CA LEU A 145 -13.35 8.84 -5.88
C LEU A 145 -14.03 9.04 -7.25
N PRO A 146 -15.36 9.23 -7.37
CA PRO A 146 -16.01 9.47 -8.66
C PRO A 146 -15.46 10.70 -9.38
N LYS A 147 -15.21 11.79 -8.63
CA LYS A 147 -14.62 13.02 -9.18
C LYS A 147 -13.20 12.79 -9.68
N TYR A 148 -12.38 12.09 -8.91
CA TYR A 148 -11.03 11.73 -9.31
C TYR A 148 -11.03 10.86 -10.58
N LEU A 149 -11.87 9.83 -10.65
CA LEU A 149 -11.97 8.95 -11.81
C LEU A 149 -12.47 9.67 -13.06
N TYR A 150 -13.41 10.60 -12.88
CA TYR A 150 -13.85 11.47 -13.97
C TYR A 150 -12.69 12.31 -14.51
N MET A 151 -11.93 12.98 -13.63
CA MET A 151 -10.77 13.77 -14.05
C MET A 151 -9.67 12.92 -14.67
N LEU A 152 -9.42 11.72 -14.13
CA LEU A 152 -8.46 10.77 -14.69
C LEU A 152 -8.83 10.39 -16.14
N ARG A 153 -10.11 10.13 -16.40
CA ARG A 153 -10.62 9.83 -17.75
C ARG A 153 -10.49 11.03 -18.70
N GLN A 154 -10.78 12.25 -18.21
CA GLN A 154 -10.66 13.46 -19.03
C GLN A 154 -9.21 13.79 -19.39
N SER A 155 -8.29 13.64 -18.45
CA SER A 155 -6.86 13.93 -18.67
C SER A 155 -6.10 12.81 -19.41
N ASN A 156 -6.73 11.64 -19.62
CA ASN A 156 -6.13 10.51 -20.34
C ASN A 156 -7.10 9.96 -21.40
N PRO A 157 -7.32 10.68 -22.51
CA PRO A 157 -8.22 10.24 -23.58
C PRO A 157 -7.89 8.85 -24.10
N GLY A 158 -8.91 8.03 -24.38
CA GLY A 158 -8.75 6.65 -24.83
C GLY A 158 -8.55 5.63 -23.70
N SER A 159 -8.41 6.07 -22.46
CA SER A 159 -8.30 5.19 -21.30
C SER A 159 -9.66 4.61 -20.90
N MET A 160 -9.66 3.36 -20.43
CA MET A 160 -10.83 2.75 -19.78
C MET A 160 -10.77 3.00 -18.28
N VAL A 161 -11.72 3.77 -17.77
CA VAL A 161 -11.88 4.06 -16.35
C VAL A 161 -13.33 3.81 -16.00
N GLU A 162 -13.61 2.73 -15.28
CA GLU A 162 -14.96 2.29 -14.91
C GLU A 162 -15.02 1.96 -13.43
N TRP A 163 -16.18 2.22 -12.81
CA TRP A 163 -16.45 1.81 -11.44
C TRP A 163 -17.90 1.40 -11.28
N GLU A 164 -18.16 0.57 -10.31
CA GLU A 164 -19.49 0.12 -9.94
C GLU A 164 -19.80 0.49 -8.50
N VAL A 165 -21.06 0.79 -8.27
CA VAL A 165 -21.67 1.02 -6.96
C VAL A 165 -22.67 -0.10 -6.74
N GLY A 166 -22.69 -0.67 -5.55
CA GLY A 166 -23.67 -1.68 -5.17
C GLY A 166 -25.08 -1.09 -4.97
N ASP A 167 -26.06 -1.94 -4.82
CA ASP A 167 -27.46 -1.54 -4.58
C ASP A 167 -27.62 -0.74 -3.28
N ASP A 168 -26.69 -0.90 -2.35
CA ASP A 168 -26.60 -0.15 -1.10
C ASP A 168 -25.95 1.23 -1.23
N GLY A 169 -25.61 1.66 -2.44
CA GLY A 169 -24.94 2.92 -2.74
C GLY A 169 -23.45 2.95 -2.40
N ARG A 170 -22.86 1.81 -2.00
CA ARG A 170 -21.44 1.73 -1.67
C ARG A 170 -20.59 1.33 -2.85
N PHE A 171 -19.33 1.80 -2.85
CA PHE A 171 -18.33 1.38 -3.81
C PHE A 171 -18.21 -0.15 -3.85
N LYS A 172 -18.23 -0.72 -5.05
CA LYS A 172 -18.13 -2.16 -5.26
C LYS A 172 -16.87 -2.53 -6.04
N HIS A 173 -16.73 -2.04 -7.26
CA HIS A 173 -15.60 -2.35 -8.12
C HIS A 173 -15.05 -1.11 -8.81
N LEU A 174 -13.76 -1.15 -9.14
CA LEU A 174 -13.04 -0.18 -9.95
C LEU A 174 -12.17 -0.90 -10.96
N PHE A 175 -12.07 -0.35 -12.18
CA PHE A 175 -11.12 -0.75 -13.20
C PHE A 175 -10.51 0.48 -13.86
N VAL A 176 -9.19 0.46 -14.04
CA VAL A 176 -8.42 1.50 -14.73
C VAL A 176 -7.40 0.85 -15.65
N ALA A 177 -7.50 1.13 -16.95
CA ALA A 177 -6.46 0.85 -17.93
C ALA A 177 -6.18 2.13 -18.74
N LEU A 178 -4.97 2.65 -18.63
CA LEU A 178 -4.61 3.89 -19.31
C LEU A 178 -4.28 3.62 -20.78
N ALA A 179 -4.67 4.51 -21.68
CA ALA A 179 -4.33 4.44 -23.10
C ALA A 179 -2.80 4.40 -23.32
N ALA A 180 -2.05 5.09 -22.46
CA ALA A 180 -0.59 5.06 -22.45
C ALA A 180 0.01 3.67 -22.21
N SER A 181 -0.74 2.76 -21.56
CA SER A 181 -0.34 1.37 -21.36
C SER A 181 -0.94 0.46 -22.43
N ALA A 182 -2.20 0.69 -22.81
CA ALA A 182 -2.91 -0.17 -23.75
C ALA A 182 -2.30 -0.09 -25.16
N THR A 183 -1.98 1.09 -25.64
CA THR A 183 -1.44 1.28 -26.99
C THR A 183 -0.09 0.56 -27.20
N PRO A 184 0.93 0.71 -26.35
CA PRO A 184 2.19 -0.03 -26.52
C PRO A 184 1.99 -1.55 -26.43
N PHE A 185 1.09 -2.03 -25.57
CA PHE A 185 0.80 -3.46 -25.47
C PHE A 185 0.29 -4.03 -26.79
N MET A 186 -0.64 -3.35 -27.45
CA MET A 186 -1.24 -3.81 -28.69
C MET A 186 -0.27 -3.88 -29.86
N PHE A 187 0.77 -3.06 -29.88
CA PHE A 187 1.64 -2.89 -31.07
C PHE A 187 3.10 -3.25 -30.84
N SER A 188 3.59 -3.26 -29.62
CA SER A 188 5.03 -3.31 -29.37
C SER A 188 5.47 -4.26 -28.26
N LEU A 189 4.57 -4.67 -27.38
CA LEU A 189 4.89 -5.54 -26.27
C LEU A 189 4.49 -6.98 -26.56
N ARG A 190 5.03 -7.92 -25.79
CA ARG A 190 4.63 -9.32 -25.87
C ARG A 190 3.19 -9.47 -25.43
N PRO A 191 2.36 -10.23 -26.14
CA PRO A 191 0.94 -10.39 -25.83
C PRO A 191 0.73 -11.37 -24.65
N VAL A 192 1.39 -11.10 -23.54
CA VAL A 192 1.31 -11.86 -22.29
C VAL A 192 0.88 -10.94 -21.18
N ILE A 193 -0.23 -11.26 -20.54
CA ILE A 193 -0.72 -10.52 -19.37
C ILE A 193 -0.60 -11.42 -18.14
N VAL A 194 0.14 -10.94 -17.15
CA VAL A 194 0.20 -11.58 -15.82
C VAL A 194 -0.76 -10.86 -14.91
N VAL A 195 -1.63 -11.62 -14.26
CA VAL A 195 -2.63 -11.09 -13.32
C VAL A 195 -2.39 -11.64 -11.92
N ASP A 196 -2.59 -10.77 -10.93
CA ASP A 196 -2.45 -11.13 -9.52
C ASP A 196 -3.39 -10.29 -8.66
N GLY A 197 -3.77 -10.81 -7.48
CA GLY A 197 -4.58 -10.16 -6.50
C GLY A 197 -3.82 -9.96 -5.19
N THR A 198 -3.87 -8.77 -4.61
CA THR A 198 -3.26 -8.51 -3.31
C THR A 198 -4.22 -7.82 -2.35
N HIS A 199 -4.18 -8.27 -1.09
CA HIS A 199 -5.01 -7.68 -0.04
C HIS A 199 -4.58 -6.26 0.30
N LEU A 200 -5.50 -5.31 0.18
CA LEU A 200 -5.30 -3.94 0.63
C LEU A 200 -5.21 -3.91 2.16
N LYS A 201 -4.14 -3.28 2.65
CA LYS A 201 -3.88 -3.10 4.07
C LYS A 201 -4.42 -1.75 4.50
N GLY A 202 -5.42 -1.73 5.35
CA GLY A 202 -6.00 -0.49 5.84
C GLY A 202 -7.38 -0.71 6.44
N LYS A 203 -8.05 0.39 6.77
CA LYS A 203 -9.37 0.37 7.42
C LYS A 203 -10.44 -0.25 6.52
N ASN A 204 -10.39 0.04 5.23
CA ASN A 204 -11.43 -0.34 4.27
C ASN A 204 -11.15 -1.65 3.52
N ARG A 205 -10.08 -2.36 3.86
CA ARG A 205 -9.74 -3.68 3.25
C ARG A 205 -10.15 -3.78 1.77
N GLY A 206 -10.10 -4.96 1.20
CA GLY A 206 -10.42 -5.22 -0.21
C GLY A 206 -9.24 -5.85 -0.93
N ILE A 207 -9.40 -6.06 -2.23
CA ILE A 207 -8.37 -6.64 -3.11
C ILE A 207 -8.01 -5.60 -4.17
N LEU A 208 -6.72 -5.42 -4.37
CA LEU A 208 -6.16 -4.76 -5.55
C LEU A 208 -5.83 -5.84 -6.57
N PHE A 209 -6.50 -5.81 -7.70
CA PHE A 209 -6.19 -6.62 -8.88
C PHE A 209 -5.20 -5.85 -9.75
N VAL A 210 -4.18 -6.53 -10.25
CA VAL A 210 -3.20 -5.97 -11.16
C VAL A 210 -3.05 -6.83 -12.39
N ALA A 211 -2.92 -6.17 -13.54
CA ALA A 211 -2.51 -6.79 -14.78
C ALA A 211 -1.21 -6.12 -15.24
N VAL A 212 -0.19 -6.91 -15.49
CA VAL A 212 1.13 -6.43 -15.91
C VAL A 212 1.66 -7.25 -17.06
N THR A 213 2.57 -6.67 -17.83
CA THR A 213 3.43 -7.37 -18.79
C THR A 213 4.89 -6.99 -18.54
N LYS A 214 5.80 -7.43 -19.40
CA LYS A 214 7.19 -6.98 -19.44
C LYS A 214 7.45 -6.19 -20.70
N ASP A 215 8.25 -5.14 -20.56
CA ASP A 215 8.77 -4.38 -21.68
C ASP A 215 10.00 -5.05 -22.33
N GLY A 216 10.57 -4.43 -23.35
CA GLY A 216 11.76 -4.93 -24.04
C GLY A 216 13.03 -5.01 -23.18
N ASN A 217 13.04 -4.33 -22.02
CA ASN A 217 14.13 -4.36 -21.03
C ASN A 217 13.86 -5.34 -19.88
N GLU A 218 12.83 -6.20 -20.00
CA GLU A 218 12.40 -7.12 -18.96
C GLU A 218 11.85 -6.42 -17.70
N SER A 219 11.55 -5.12 -17.78
CA SER A 219 10.94 -4.38 -16.67
C SER A 219 9.43 -4.58 -16.62
N LEU A 220 8.86 -4.55 -15.41
CA LEU A 220 7.42 -4.64 -15.24
C LEU A 220 6.71 -3.43 -15.84
N PHE A 221 5.78 -3.69 -16.75
CA PHE A 221 4.96 -2.68 -17.41
C PHE A 221 3.49 -2.87 -16.98
N PRO A 222 2.93 -1.93 -16.20
CA PRO A 222 1.56 -2.04 -15.72
C PRO A 222 0.56 -1.79 -16.86
N LEU A 223 -0.44 -2.67 -16.97
CA LEU A 223 -1.49 -2.62 -17.97
C LEU A 223 -2.81 -2.12 -17.38
N ALA A 224 -3.22 -2.71 -16.26
CA ALA A 224 -4.48 -2.34 -15.62
C ALA A 224 -4.42 -2.55 -14.11
N TYR A 225 -5.28 -1.80 -13.42
CA TYR A 225 -5.55 -1.92 -12.00
C TYR A 225 -7.04 -2.08 -11.77
N GLY A 226 -7.40 -2.90 -10.81
CA GLY A 226 -8.77 -3.04 -10.33
C GLY A 226 -8.83 -3.04 -8.82
N VAL A 227 -9.96 -2.65 -8.26
CA VAL A 227 -10.23 -2.78 -6.83
C VAL A 227 -11.59 -3.45 -6.67
N GLY A 228 -11.67 -4.41 -5.77
CA GLY A 228 -12.92 -5.08 -5.43
C GLY A 228 -12.98 -5.45 -3.94
N PRO A 229 -14.18 -5.85 -3.45
CA PRO A 229 -14.39 -6.11 -2.03
C PRO A 229 -13.72 -7.40 -1.56
N LYS A 230 -13.66 -8.42 -2.41
CA LYS A 230 -13.15 -9.77 -2.08
C LYS A 230 -12.52 -10.42 -3.30
N GLU A 231 -11.65 -11.39 -3.07
CA GLU A 231 -11.11 -12.27 -4.09
C GLU A 231 -12.07 -13.44 -4.33
N ASN A 232 -13.00 -13.25 -5.27
CA ASN A 232 -14.05 -14.23 -5.62
C ASN A 232 -14.37 -14.18 -7.12
N ASP A 233 -15.24 -15.07 -7.56
CA ASP A 233 -15.64 -15.18 -8.98
C ASP A 233 -16.21 -13.86 -9.52
N GLU A 234 -17.05 -13.16 -8.75
CA GLU A 234 -17.65 -11.90 -9.15
C GLU A 234 -16.61 -10.82 -9.45
N SER A 235 -15.67 -10.62 -8.53
CA SER A 235 -14.63 -9.58 -8.68
C SER A 235 -13.63 -9.92 -9.79
N TRP A 236 -13.25 -11.20 -9.93
CA TRP A 236 -12.38 -11.62 -11.01
C TRP A 236 -13.08 -11.57 -12.37
N THR A 237 -14.35 -11.93 -12.47
CA THR A 237 -15.16 -11.79 -13.70
C THR A 237 -15.27 -10.31 -14.08
N TYR A 238 -15.55 -9.43 -13.11
CA TYR A 238 -15.55 -7.98 -13.35
C TYR A 238 -14.23 -7.51 -13.94
N PHE A 239 -13.10 -7.90 -13.34
CA PHE A 239 -11.77 -7.49 -13.81
C PHE A 239 -11.44 -8.07 -15.18
N MET A 240 -11.66 -9.37 -15.40
CA MET A 240 -11.33 -10.05 -16.67
C MET A 240 -12.20 -9.60 -17.83
N SER A 241 -13.47 -9.29 -17.62
CA SER A 241 -14.33 -8.75 -18.68
C SER A 241 -13.81 -7.40 -19.21
N ARG A 242 -13.20 -6.57 -18.34
CA ARG A 242 -12.56 -5.30 -18.74
C ARG A 242 -11.22 -5.54 -19.43
N ILE A 243 -10.43 -6.49 -18.97
CA ILE A 243 -9.21 -6.94 -19.64
C ILE A 243 -9.54 -7.40 -21.08
N GLN A 244 -10.59 -8.18 -21.25
CA GLN A 244 -11.06 -8.63 -22.58
C GLN A 244 -11.42 -7.44 -23.48
N ARG A 245 -12.14 -6.44 -22.94
CA ARG A 245 -12.55 -5.25 -23.72
C ARG A 245 -11.38 -4.40 -24.17
N VAL A 246 -10.31 -4.31 -23.36
CA VAL A 246 -9.13 -3.49 -23.69
C VAL A 246 -8.10 -4.26 -24.49
N TYR A 247 -7.86 -5.54 -24.16
CA TYR A 247 -6.71 -6.32 -24.64
C TYR A 247 -7.09 -7.57 -25.41
N GLY A 248 -8.37 -7.95 -25.46
CA GLY A 248 -8.83 -9.20 -26.08
C GLY A 248 -8.63 -9.28 -27.61
N GLN A 249 -8.30 -8.16 -28.26
CA GLN A 249 -7.95 -8.14 -29.69
C GLN A 249 -6.48 -8.55 -29.95
N ALA A 250 -5.64 -8.61 -28.93
CA ALA A 250 -4.27 -9.09 -29.06
C ALA A 250 -4.29 -10.60 -29.43
N ASN A 251 -3.60 -10.96 -30.51
CA ASN A 251 -3.55 -12.35 -30.97
C ASN A 251 -2.13 -12.70 -31.41
N PRO A 252 -1.51 -13.73 -30.81
CA PRO A 252 -2.01 -14.56 -29.70
C PRO A 252 -1.96 -13.81 -28.36
N LEU A 253 -2.97 -13.97 -27.48
CA LEU A 253 -2.97 -13.44 -26.11
C LEU A 253 -2.83 -14.60 -25.13
N LEU A 254 -1.85 -14.52 -24.21
CA LEU A 254 -1.67 -15.47 -23.11
C LEU A 254 -1.93 -14.77 -21.77
N ILE A 255 -2.72 -15.40 -20.91
CA ILE A 255 -2.93 -14.96 -19.52
C ILE A 255 -2.16 -15.86 -18.56
N VAL A 256 -1.41 -15.28 -17.64
CA VAL A 256 -0.69 -16.00 -16.58
C VAL A 256 -1.21 -15.55 -15.21
N SER A 257 -1.52 -16.51 -14.34
CA SER A 257 -1.99 -16.20 -12.97
C SER A 257 -1.47 -17.22 -11.94
N ASP A 258 -1.84 -17.02 -10.70
CA ASP A 258 -1.74 -18.07 -9.68
C ASP A 258 -2.80 -19.17 -9.89
N GLN A 259 -2.90 -20.11 -8.93
CA GLN A 259 -3.83 -21.25 -8.98
C GLN A 259 -5.24 -20.92 -8.43
N HIS A 260 -5.57 -19.65 -8.19
CA HIS A 260 -6.86 -19.32 -7.60
C HIS A 260 -8.01 -19.67 -8.57
N ILE A 261 -8.98 -20.46 -8.08
CA ILE A 261 -10.05 -21.00 -8.91
C ILE A 261 -10.90 -19.91 -9.58
N SER A 262 -11.16 -18.82 -8.89
CA SER A 262 -11.94 -17.71 -9.43
C SER A 262 -11.27 -17.02 -10.62
N ILE A 263 -9.92 -17.00 -10.66
CA ILE A 263 -9.18 -16.48 -11.81
C ILE A 263 -9.39 -17.42 -13.00
N ALA A 264 -9.22 -18.72 -12.78
CA ALA A 264 -9.41 -19.73 -13.85
C ALA A 264 -10.84 -19.71 -14.41
N ASN A 265 -11.86 -19.54 -13.56
CA ASN A 265 -13.25 -19.41 -13.97
C ASN A 265 -13.47 -18.14 -14.80
N ALA A 266 -12.95 -17.00 -14.33
CA ALA A 266 -13.09 -15.72 -15.03
C ALA A 266 -12.39 -15.73 -16.39
N ILE A 267 -11.17 -16.28 -16.50
CA ILE A 267 -10.47 -16.42 -17.78
C ILE A 267 -11.25 -17.30 -18.75
N ARG A 268 -11.75 -18.46 -18.28
CA ARG A 268 -12.53 -19.37 -19.12
C ARG A 268 -13.79 -18.72 -19.69
N ASN A 269 -14.44 -17.88 -18.89
CA ASN A 269 -15.70 -17.23 -19.27
C ASN A 269 -15.49 -16.01 -20.16
N GLU A 270 -14.53 -15.17 -19.82
CA GLU A 270 -14.35 -13.85 -20.46
C GLU A 270 -13.32 -13.87 -21.60
N LEU A 271 -12.34 -14.78 -21.55
CA LEU A 271 -11.24 -14.92 -22.50
C LEU A 271 -11.06 -16.37 -22.97
N PRO A 272 -12.11 -17.05 -23.48
CA PRO A 272 -12.08 -18.48 -23.79
C PRO A 272 -11.02 -18.87 -24.82
N ASN A 273 -10.61 -17.96 -25.68
CA ASN A 273 -9.60 -18.18 -26.71
C ASN A 273 -8.16 -17.89 -26.23
N ALA A 274 -7.99 -17.31 -25.04
CA ALA A 274 -6.68 -17.04 -24.49
C ALA A 274 -6.16 -18.24 -23.68
N PRO A 275 -5.03 -18.85 -24.03
CA PRO A 275 -4.39 -19.83 -23.20
C PRO A 275 -4.15 -19.30 -21.78
N HIS A 276 -4.32 -20.19 -20.78
CA HIS A 276 -4.12 -19.85 -19.38
C HIS A 276 -2.92 -20.58 -18.81
N GLY A 277 -1.83 -19.86 -18.56
CA GLY A 277 -0.62 -20.35 -17.91
C GLY A 277 -0.62 -20.10 -16.40
N LEU A 278 0.17 -20.87 -15.67
CA LEU A 278 0.32 -20.71 -14.23
C LEU A 278 1.65 -20.04 -13.87
N CYS A 279 1.60 -19.16 -12.89
CA CYS A 279 2.77 -18.44 -12.41
C CYS A 279 3.77 -19.39 -11.74
N TYR A 280 4.96 -19.47 -12.32
CA TYR A 280 6.06 -20.29 -11.80
C TYR A 280 6.37 -19.99 -10.32
N TYR A 281 6.42 -18.72 -9.96
CA TYR A 281 6.75 -18.31 -8.61
C TYR A 281 5.74 -18.83 -7.57
N HIS A 282 4.45 -18.76 -7.88
CA HIS A 282 3.40 -19.31 -7.02
C HIS A 282 3.47 -20.83 -6.92
N LEU A 283 3.69 -21.52 -8.05
CA LEU A 283 3.90 -22.97 -8.04
C LEU A 283 5.15 -23.37 -7.25
N GLN A 284 6.27 -22.66 -7.44
CA GLN A 284 7.49 -22.88 -6.66
C GLN A 284 7.25 -22.69 -5.16
N ASN A 285 6.54 -21.64 -4.76
CA ASN A 285 6.21 -21.40 -3.37
C ASN A 285 5.34 -22.51 -2.77
N ASN A 286 4.41 -23.02 -3.55
CA ASN A 286 3.56 -24.15 -3.15
C ASN A 286 4.33 -25.45 -2.97
N LEU A 287 5.55 -25.56 -3.52
CA LEU A 287 6.42 -26.74 -3.38
C LEU A 287 7.46 -26.61 -2.27
N LYS A 288 7.65 -25.44 -1.65
CA LYS A 288 8.68 -25.21 -0.63
C LYS A 288 8.58 -26.16 0.57
N HIS A 289 7.37 -26.55 0.96
CA HIS A 289 7.14 -27.46 2.08
C HIS A 289 7.59 -28.91 1.80
N TYR A 290 7.82 -29.28 0.52
CA TYR A 290 8.39 -30.58 0.15
C TYR A 290 9.95 -30.60 0.18
N GLY A 291 10.57 -29.44 0.46
CA GLY A 291 12.01 -29.30 0.62
C GLY A 291 12.71 -28.67 -0.58
N LYS A 292 13.92 -28.16 -0.35
CA LYS A 292 14.71 -27.42 -1.37
C LYS A 292 15.01 -28.27 -2.61
N ALA A 293 15.28 -29.56 -2.44
CA ALA A 293 15.58 -30.47 -3.56
C ALA A 293 14.36 -30.62 -4.50
N ALA A 294 13.13 -30.72 -3.95
CA ALA A 294 11.92 -30.80 -4.77
C ALA A 294 11.70 -29.49 -5.56
N VAL A 295 11.98 -28.34 -4.96
CA VAL A 295 11.91 -27.04 -5.62
C VAL A 295 12.91 -26.93 -6.77
N GLU A 296 14.14 -27.42 -6.58
CA GLU A 296 15.17 -27.40 -7.63
C GLU A 296 14.83 -28.31 -8.81
N VAL A 297 14.32 -29.51 -8.53
CA VAL A 297 13.86 -30.42 -9.59
C VAL A 297 12.67 -29.86 -10.34
N TYR A 298 11.72 -29.22 -9.63
CA TYR A 298 10.63 -28.49 -10.28
C TYR A 298 11.16 -27.36 -11.18
N ARG A 299 12.17 -26.61 -10.73
CA ARG A 299 12.81 -25.58 -11.55
C ARG A 299 13.34 -26.16 -12.85
N GLN A 300 14.04 -27.30 -12.81
CA GLN A 300 14.52 -27.99 -14.00
C GLN A 300 13.38 -28.40 -14.92
N ALA A 301 12.28 -28.95 -14.39
CA ALA A 301 11.10 -29.30 -15.17
C ALA A 301 10.44 -28.06 -15.80
N ALA A 302 10.26 -26.98 -15.03
CA ALA A 302 9.62 -25.76 -15.50
C ALA A 302 10.39 -25.05 -16.62
N PHE A 303 11.73 -25.16 -16.61
CA PHE A 303 12.61 -24.56 -17.62
C PHE A 303 13.05 -25.56 -18.71
N ALA A 304 12.52 -26.78 -18.70
CA ALA A 304 12.83 -27.76 -19.73
C ALA A 304 12.33 -27.27 -21.09
N TYR A 305 13.23 -27.16 -22.04
CA TYR A 305 12.90 -26.81 -23.43
C TYR A 305 12.33 -28.01 -24.19
N GLU A 306 12.86 -29.23 -23.90
CA GLU A 306 12.40 -30.46 -24.51
C GLU A 306 11.51 -31.26 -23.57
N LYS A 307 10.51 -31.93 -24.13
CA LYS A 307 9.61 -32.82 -23.39
C LYS A 307 10.36 -33.98 -22.71
N SER A 308 11.47 -34.43 -23.30
CA SER A 308 12.38 -35.46 -22.74
C SER A 308 12.98 -34.98 -21.41
N ASP A 309 13.47 -33.74 -21.34
CA ASP A 309 14.06 -33.14 -20.12
C ASP A 309 13.01 -32.86 -19.05
N PHE A 310 11.84 -32.39 -19.44
CA PHE A 310 10.71 -32.27 -18.54
C PHE A 310 10.35 -33.62 -17.92
N ASN A 311 10.20 -34.67 -18.73
CA ASN A 311 9.87 -36.01 -18.24
C ASN A 311 10.95 -36.57 -17.31
N ARG A 312 12.24 -36.32 -17.61
CA ARG A 312 13.36 -36.70 -16.76
C ARG A 312 13.29 -36.04 -15.39
N ALA A 313 13.07 -34.73 -15.36
CA ALA A 313 12.95 -34.00 -14.12
C ALA A 313 11.69 -34.43 -13.33
N MET A 314 10.56 -34.62 -13.98
CA MET A 314 9.33 -35.08 -13.32
C MET A 314 9.47 -36.51 -12.77
N ASN A 315 10.17 -37.42 -13.45
CA ASN A 315 10.46 -38.76 -12.94
C ASN A 315 11.39 -38.69 -11.72
N ALA A 316 12.39 -37.82 -11.71
CA ALA A 316 13.24 -37.59 -10.55
C ALA A 316 12.41 -37.04 -9.36
N LEU A 317 11.48 -36.10 -9.61
CA LEU A 317 10.56 -35.58 -8.59
C LEU A 317 9.66 -36.72 -8.05
N LYS A 318 9.14 -37.59 -8.91
CA LYS A 318 8.31 -38.73 -8.53
C LYS A 318 9.05 -39.69 -7.61
N ALA A 319 10.31 -40.02 -7.94
CA ALA A 319 11.15 -40.87 -7.10
C ALA A 319 11.47 -40.23 -5.74
N MET A 320 11.66 -38.93 -5.69
CA MET A 320 12.05 -38.19 -4.48
C MET A 320 10.83 -37.84 -3.60
N LYS A 321 9.75 -37.34 -4.20
CA LYS A 321 8.54 -36.82 -3.52
C LYS A 321 7.29 -37.03 -4.37
N ARG A 322 6.73 -38.24 -4.32
CA ARG A 322 5.56 -38.62 -5.11
C ARG A 322 4.38 -37.64 -4.96
N VAL A 323 4.11 -37.18 -3.74
CA VAL A 323 3.01 -36.22 -3.47
C VAL A 323 3.18 -34.89 -4.23
N ALA A 324 4.45 -34.40 -4.32
CA ALA A 324 4.75 -33.20 -5.11
C ALA A 324 4.55 -33.45 -6.61
N TYR A 325 4.97 -34.60 -7.10
CA TYR A 325 4.75 -35.01 -8.47
C TYR A 325 3.26 -35.11 -8.81
N ASP A 326 2.47 -35.84 -7.99
CA ASP A 326 1.03 -36.03 -8.21
C ASP A 326 0.31 -34.68 -8.21
N LYS A 327 0.68 -33.74 -7.34
CA LYS A 327 0.15 -32.39 -7.31
C LYS A 327 0.41 -31.62 -8.62
N LEU A 328 1.63 -31.66 -9.13
CA LEU A 328 1.98 -31.00 -10.40
C LEU A 328 1.31 -31.64 -11.61
N MET A 329 1.27 -32.96 -11.65
CA MET A 329 0.61 -33.67 -12.75
C MET A 329 -0.91 -33.49 -12.76
N GLY A 330 -1.52 -33.28 -11.57
CA GLY A 330 -2.95 -32.92 -11.44
C GLY A 330 -3.30 -31.54 -11.97
N ILE A 331 -2.31 -30.64 -12.10
CA ILE A 331 -2.48 -29.30 -12.69
C ILE A 331 -2.54 -29.40 -14.23
N GLY A 332 -1.84 -30.35 -14.81
CA GLY A 332 -1.61 -30.51 -16.24
C GLY A 332 -0.14 -30.21 -16.60
N PRO A 333 0.56 -31.16 -17.23
CA PRO A 333 1.97 -31.02 -17.58
C PRO A 333 2.24 -29.82 -18.49
N GLU A 334 1.29 -29.46 -19.36
CA GLU A 334 1.36 -28.31 -20.27
C GLU A 334 1.38 -26.97 -19.51
N LYS A 335 0.80 -26.90 -18.29
CA LYS A 335 0.80 -25.72 -17.43
C LYS A 335 1.98 -25.66 -16.48
N VAL A 336 2.72 -26.76 -16.35
CA VAL A 336 3.85 -26.89 -15.41
C VAL A 336 5.19 -26.70 -16.11
N GLY A 337 5.32 -27.10 -17.38
CA GLY A 337 6.54 -27.04 -18.17
C GLY A 337 6.46 -26.10 -19.36
N SER A 338 7.61 -25.69 -19.88
CA SER A 338 7.76 -24.75 -21.00
C SER A 338 8.00 -25.49 -22.34
N PHE A 339 7.85 -26.80 -22.40
CA PHE A 339 8.16 -27.62 -23.58
C PHE A 339 7.10 -27.54 -24.69
N ASP A 340 5.94 -26.94 -24.41
CA ASP A 340 4.95 -26.62 -25.44
C ASP A 340 5.29 -25.24 -26.04
N VAL A 341 5.62 -25.20 -27.34
CA VAL A 341 6.14 -24.01 -28.02
C VAL A 341 5.13 -22.84 -27.98
N SER A 342 3.84 -23.11 -27.89
CA SER A 342 2.80 -22.08 -27.70
C SER A 342 2.87 -21.38 -26.33
N PHE A 343 3.39 -22.09 -25.31
CA PHE A 343 3.59 -21.59 -23.96
C PHE A 343 5.06 -21.21 -23.67
N ALA A 344 6.04 -21.90 -24.28
CA ALA A 344 7.45 -21.77 -23.95
C ALA A 344 8.02 -20.37 -24.14
N CYS A 345 7.66 -19.71 -25.23
CA CYS A 345 8.19 -18.38 -25.55
C CYS A 345 7.65 -17.28 -24.59
N ALA A 346 6.44 -17.48 -24.06
CA ALA A 346 5.77 -16.51 -23.22
C ALA A 346 6.09 -16.71 -21.71
N THR A 347 6.18 -17.97 -21.26
CA THR A 347 6.38 -18.27 -19.83
C THR A 347 7.82 -18.12 -19.38
N LEU A 348 8.80 -18.54 -20.19
CA LEU A 348 10.24 -18.48 -19.82
C LEU A 348 10.74 -17.07 -19.47
N GLN A 349 10.14 -16.03 -20.01
CA GLN A 349 10.57 -14.65 -19.82
C GLN A 349 9.85 -13.90 -18.70
N PHE A 350 8.84 -14.53 -18.08
CA PHE A 350 8.11 -13.94 -16.95
C PHE A 350 8.48 -14.54 -15.58
N TYR A 351 9.52 -15.37 -15.51
CA TYR A 351 9.88 -16.11 -14.32
C TYR A 351 10.38 -15.27 -13.13
N ASP A 352 10.76 -14.01 -13.36
CA ASP A 352 11.34 -13.14 -12.32
C ASP A 352 10.39 -12.04 -11.82
N ILE A 353 9.07 -12.17 -12.07
CA ILE A 353 8.12 -11.26 -11.47
C ILE A 353 8.01 -11.59 -9.98
N LYS A 354 8.92 -11.03 -9.19
CA LYS A 354 8.69 -10.87 -7.76
C LYS A 354 7.61 -9.79 -7.59
N CYS A 355 6.42 -10.20 -7.19
CA CYS A 355 5.49 -9.26 -6.55
C CYS A 355 6.18 -8.75 -5.28
N ARG A 356 6.85 -7.59 -5.37
CA ARG A 356 7.43 -6.88 -4.23
C ARG A 356 6.39 -5.96 -3.60
#